data_618eb1cfc51cf6f8a242c726fce45842
#
_entry.id   618eb1cfc51cf6f8a242c726fce45842
#
_cell.length_a   1.000
_cell.length_b   1.000
_cell.length_c   1.000
_cell.angle_alpha   90.00
_cell.angle_beta   90.00
_cell.angle_gamma   90.00
#
_symmetry.space_group_name_H-M   'P 1'
#
loop_
_entity.id
_entity.type
_entity.pdbx_description
1 polymer ?
#
loop_
_entity_poly.entity_id
_entity_poly.type
_entity_poly.pdbx_seq_one_letter_code
_entity_poly.pdbx_strand_id
1 'polypeptide(L)'
;IITGGGRAVLSDGSCGSIGYGIATAYAKEGANLVITGRNLQKLEDAKEELERLYGIQVLPVQADVNAGTDNEAAVANVVKQAIDTFGRIDVLINNAQASASGVSLADHTTEQFNLALYSGLYAVFYYMKACYPYLKETKGSVINFASGAGLFGNYGQCAYAAAKEGIRGLSRVAATEWGADGINVNVVCPLAWTAQ
;
A
#
# COMPACT_ATOMS: atom_id res chain seq x y z
N ILE A 1 -8.87 2.42 -0.65
CA ILE A 1 -8.05 1.54 0.22
C ILE A 1 -6.62 2.06 0.21
N ILE A 2 -6.00 2.20 1.40
CA ILE A 2 -4.61 2.64 1.57
C ILE A 2 -3.87 1.62 2.44
N THR A 3 -2.87 0.94 1.88
CA THR A 3 -2.07 0.00 2.65
C THR A 3 -0.95 0.72 3.40
N GLY A 4 -0.72 0.37 4.68
CA GLY A 4 0.22 1.06 5.55
C GLY A 4 -0.25 2.45 6.02
N GLY A 5 -1.57 2.62 6.21
CA GLY A 5 -2.21 3.90 6.55
C GLY A 5 -2.28 4.23 8.04
N GLY A 6 -1.64 3.44 8.92
CA GLY A 6 -1.65 3.68 10.36
C GLY A 6 -0.97 5.00 10.75
N ARG A 7 -1.46 5.61 11.85
CA ARG A 7 -0.94 6.88 12.36
C ARG A 7 0.55 6.80 12.68
N ALA A 8 1.30 7.71 12.12
CA ALA A 8 2.70 7.93 12.45
C ALA A 8 2.99 9.43 12.36
N VAL A 9 3.58 9.96 13.41
CA VAL A 9 3.93 11.38 13.51
C VAL A 9 5.39 11.51 13.96
N LEU A 10 6.05 12.55 13.49
CA LEU A 10 7.39 12.94 13.92
C LEU A 10 7.31 13.72 15.25
N SER A 11 8.45 13.97 15.86
CA SER A 11 8.54 14.69 17.14
C SER A 11 8.00 16.13 17.08
N ASP A 12 7.97 16.74 15.90
CA ASP A 12 7.40 18.06 15.65
C ASP A 12 5.89 18.03 15.34
N GLY A 13 5.26 16.83 15.42
CA GLY A 13 3.84 16.63 15.10
C GLY A 13 3.52 16.50 13.62
N SER A 14 4.50 16.62 12.73
CA SER A 14 4.29 16.41 11.30
C SER A 14 4.09 14.93 10.95
N CYS A 15 3.57 14.67 9.75
CA CYS A 15 3.29 13.32 9.30
C CYS A 15 4.57 12.47 9.19
N GLY A 16 4.62 11.37 9.93
CA GLY A 16 5.80 10.50 10.05
C GLY A 16 5.82 9.32 9.10
N SER A 17 4.77 9.11 8.29
CA SER A 17 4.74 8.04 7.29
C SER A 17 4.01 8.48 6.02
N ILE A 18 4.43 7.91 4.90
CA ILE A 18 3.82 8.20 3.59
C ILE A 18 2.34 7.79 3.60
N GLY A 19 2.02 6.58 4.07
CA GLY A 19 0.65 6.07 4.08
C GLY A 19 -0.32 6.91 4.91
N TYR A 20 0.10 7.39 6.09
CA TYR A 20 -0.72 8.28 6.91
C TYR A 20 -0.86 9.68 6.29
N GLY A 21 0.19 10.19 5.63
CA GLY A 21 0.13 11.44 4.88
C GLY A 21 -0.86 11.37 3.71
N ILE A 22 -0.87 10.26 2.99
CA ILE A 22 -1.84 10.01 1.93
C ILE A 22 -3.27 9.95 2.52
N ALA A 23 -3.47 9.19 3.60
CA ALA A 23 -4.76 9.10 4.28
C ALA A 23 -5.28 10.49 4.69
N THR A 24 -4.41 11.32 5.25
CA THR A 24 -4.72 12.71 5.61
C THR A 24 -5.10 13.55 4.39
N ALA A 25 -4.38 13.42 3.29
CA ALA A 25 -4.68 14.18 2.06
C ALA A 25 -6.05 13.80 1.48
N TYR A 26 -6.36 12.51 1.39
CA TYR A 26 -7.67 12.04 0.92
C TYR A 26 -8.81 12.40 1.88
N ALA A 27 -8.55 12.36 3.20
CA ALA A 27 -9.53 12.80 4.21
C ALA A 27 -9.90 14.28 4.06
N LYS A 28 -8.92 15.15 3.77
CA LYS A 28 -9.15 16.57 3.49
C LYS A 28 -10.07 16.82 2.30
N GLU A 29 -10.04 15.93 1.32
CA GLU A 29 -10.91 15.99 0.13
C GLU A 29 -12.26 15.29 0.35
N GLY A 30 -12.56 14.85 1.57
CA GLY A 30 -13.83 14.23 1.94
C GLY A 30 -13.98 12.76 1.58
N ALA A 31 -12.89 12.07 1.26
CA ALA A 31 -12.95 10.64 0.94
C ALA A 31 -13.14 9.80 2.21
N ASN A 32 -14.03 8.80 2.15
CA ASN A 32 -14.07 7.73 3.13
C ASN A 32 -12.90 6.77 2.89
N LEU A 33 -12.32 6.23 3.94
CA LEU A 33 -11.06 5.50 3.87
C LEU A 33 -11.17 4.08 4.43
N VAL A 34 -10.53 3.14 3.74
CA VAL A 34 -10.10 1.87 4.34
C VAL A 34 -8.60 1.95 4.51
N ILE A 35 -8.11 1.87 5.73
CA ILE A 35 -6.69 1.87 6.04
C ILE A 35 -6.27 0.53 6.61
N THR A 36 -5.15 -0.02 6.15
CA THR A 36 -4.68 -1.33 6.60
C THR A 36 -3.24 -1.29 7.05
N GLY A 37 -2.88 -2.19 7.94
CA GLY A 37 -1.55 -2.33 8.50
C GLY A 37 -1.48 -3.39 9.60
N ARG A 38 -0.29 -3.67 10.11
CA ARG A 38 -0.06 -4.71 11.13
C ARG A 38 -0.43 -4.28 12.55
N ASN A 39 -0.32 -3.01 12.85
CA ASN A 39 -0.54 -2.46 14.18
C ASN A 39 -1.94 -1.85 14.27
N LEU A 40 -2.86 -2.57 14.94
CA LEU A 40 -4.25 -2.16 15.08
C LEU A 40 -4.38 -0.81 15.82
N GLN A 41 -3.60 -0.59 16.89
CA GLN A 41 -3.67 0.67 17.64
C GLN A 41 -3.35 1.88 16.75
N LYS A 42 -2.30 1.79 15.92
CA LYS A 42 -1.98 2.88 14.97
C LYS A 42 -3.07 3.11 13.93
N LEU A 43 -3.82 2.09 13.57
CA LEU A 43 -4.96 2.23 12.65
C LEU A 43 -6.14 2.89 13.36
N GLU A 44 -6.45 2.51 14.59
CA GLU A 44 -7.50 3.14 15.41
C GLU A 44 -7.17 4.60 15.72
N ASP A 45 -5.92 4.91 16.07
CA ASP A 45 -5.47 6.30 16.29
C ASP A 45 -5.63 7.15 15.01
N ALA A 46 -5.33 6.56 13.83
CA ALA A 46 -5.53 7.23 12.55
C ALA A 46 -7.02 7.48 12.28
N LYS A 47 -7.87 6.47 12.53
CA LYS A 47 -9.32 6.60 12.40
C LYS A 47 -9.85 7.74 13.26
N GLU A 48 -9.58 7.70 14.57
CA GLU A 48 -10.07 8.72 15.50
C GLU A 48 -9.67 10.13 15.08
N GLU A 49 -8.40 10.32 14.72
CA GLU A 49 -7.89 11.63 14.30
C GLU A 49 -8.51 12.10 12.98
N LEU A 50 -8.57 11.25 11.96
CA LEU A 50 -9.07 11.63 10.64
C LEU A 50 -10.60 11.86 10.64
N GLU A 51 -11.36 11.04 11.34
CA GLU A 51 -12.80 11.24 11.50
C GLU A 51 -13.11 12.54 12.25
N ARG A 52 -12.39 12.80 13.34
CA ARG A 52 -12.55 14.02 14.15
C ARG A 52 -12.20 15.30 13.37
N LEU A 53 -11.13 15.27 12.56
CA LEU A 53 -10.64 16.46 11.87
C LEU A 53 -11.42 16.76 10.58
N TYR A 54 -11.90 15.73 9.89
CA TYR A 54 -12.42 15.88 8.52
C TYR A 54 -13.87 15.42 8.34
N GLY A 55 -14.49 14.80 9.36
CA GLY A 55 -15.89 14.37 9.31
C GLY A 55 -16.18 13.24 8.33
N ILE A 56 -15.16 12.49 7.94
CA ILE A 56 -15.26 11.31 7.06
C ILE A 56 -15.47 10.04 7.86
N GLN A 57 -15.65 8.91 7.17
CA GLN A 57 -15.66 7.58 7.77
C GLN A 57 -14.34 6.86 7.45
N VAL A 58 -13.75 6.22 8.47
CA VAL A 58 -12.53 5.42 8.33
C VAL A 58 -12.76 4.01 8.85
N LEU A 59 -12.51 3.02 8.00
CA LEU A 59 -12.51 1.60 8.35
C LEU A 59 -11.04 1.13 8.56
N PRO A 60 -10.61 0.87 9.80
CA PRO A 60 -9.32 0.26 10.07
C PRO A 60 -9.43 -1.25 9.91
N VAL A 61 -8.56 -1.87 9.12
CA VAL A 61 -8.50 -3.32 8.95
C VAL A 61 -7.08 -3.81 9.24
N GLN A 62 -6.91 -4.56 10.33
CA GLN A 62 -5.63 -5.18 10.61
C GLN A 62 -5.35 -6.28 9.58
N ALA A 63 -4.24 -6.17 8.87
CA ALA A 63 -3.78 -7.16 7.91
C ALA A 63 -2.26 -7.22 7.89
N ASP A 64 -1.71 -8.43 7.96
CA ASP A 64 -0.29 -8.69 7.76
C ASP A 64 -0.07 -9.27 6.37
N VAL A 65 0.53 -8.45 5.51
CA VAL A 65 0.88 -8.85 4.14
C VAL A 65 2.26 -9.51 4.05
N ASN A 66 2.94 -9.71 5.17
CA ASN A 66 4.22 -10.43 5.22
C ASN A 66 4.03 -11.95 5.34
N ALA A 67 2.80 -12.43 5.52
CA ALA A 67 2.49 -13.77 5.98
C ALA A 67 2.61 -14.89 4.92
N GLY A 68 3.32 -14.66 3.83
CA GLY A 68 3.60 -15.73 2.86
C GLY A 68 2.33 -16.25 2.17
N THR A 69 2.01 -17.52 2.35
CA THR A 69 0.90 -18.18 1.63
C THR A 69 -0.49 -17.69 2.00
N ASP A 70 -0.67 -17.08 3.17
CA ASP A 70 -1.98 -16.56 3.63
C ASP A 70 -2.26 -15.13 3.17
N ASN A 71 -1.34 -14.54 2.42
CA ASN A 71 -1.39 -13.15 1.97
C ASN A 71 -2.63 -12.86 1.10
N GLU A 72 -2.97 -13.76 0.18
CA GLU A 72 -4.14 -13.59 -0.69
C GLU A 72 -5.45 -13.60 0.12
N ALA A 73 -5.57 -14.48 1.11
CA ALA A 73 -6.74 -14.53 1.98
C ALA A 73 -6.88 -13.28 2.87
N ALA A 74 -5.76 -12.79 3.41
CA ALA A 74 -5.75 -11.54 4.18
C ALA A 74 -6.19 -10.34 3.33
N VAL A 75 -5.71 -10.24 2.10
CA VAL A 75 -6.11 -9.19 1.14
C VAL A 75 -7.60 -9.32 0.77
N ALA A 76 -8.07 -10.54 0.47
CA ALA A 76 -9.48 -10.77 0.15
C ALA A 76 -10.41 -10.33 1.29
N ASN A 77 -10.02 -10.57 2.56
CA ASN A 77 -10.77 -10.10 3.72
C ASN A 77 -10.81 -8.56 3.83
N VAL A 78 -9.72 -7.87 3.55
CA VAL A 78 -9.69 -6.38 3.52
C VAL A 78 -10.66 -5.85 2.48
N VAL A 79 -10.60 -6.38 1.26
CA VAL A 79 -11.47 -5.97 0.15
C VAL A 79 -12.93 -6.25 0.45
N LYS A 80 -13.23 -7.44 1.02
CA LYS A 80 -14.58 -7.79 1.44
C LYS A 80 -15.13 -6.78 2.46
N GLN A 81 -14.38 -6.46 3.52
CA GLN A 81 -14.81 -5.48 4.53
C GLN A 81 -15.01 -4.09 3.94
N ALA A 82 -14.16 -3.67 3.00
CA ALA A 82 -14.31 -2.41 2.28
C ALA A 82 -15.65 -2.34 1.54
N ILE A 83 -15.99 -3.41 0.82
CA ILE A 83 -17.25 -3.49 0.07
C ILE A 83 -18.46 -3.62 1.00
N ASP A 84 -18.38 -4.44 2.05
CA ASP A 84 -19.47 -4.57 3.03
C ASP A 84 -19.78 -3.22 3.71
N THR A 85 -18.78 -2.35 3.90
CA THR A 85 -18.93 -1.07 4.58
C THR A 85 -19.33 0.07 3.64
N PHE A 86 -18.69 0.19 2.48
CA PHE A 86 -18.82 1.35 1.60
C PHE A 86 -19.48 1.04 0.24
N GLY A 87 -19.62 -0.23 -0.13
CA GLY A 87 -20.26 -0.68 -1.37
C GLY A 87 -19.45 -0.42 -2.65
N ARG A 88 -18.28 0.24 -2.56
CA ARG A 88 -17.47 0.63 -3.71
C ARG A 88 -15.99 0.79 -3.38
N ILE A 89 -15.15 0.74 -4.40
CA ILE A 89 -13.74 1.10 -4.34
C ILE A 89 -13.42 2.02 -5.51
N ASP A 90 -12.98 3.23 -5.23
CA ASP A 90 -12.60 4.22 -6.25
C ASP A 90 -11.09 4.29 -6.43
N VAL A 91 -10.34 4.13 -5.34
CA VAL A 91 -8.88 4.26 -5.36
C VAL A 91 -8.24 3.16 -4.52
N LEU A 92 -7.24 2.50 -5.10
CA LEU A 92 -6.34 1.58 -4.41
C LEU A 92 -4.94 2.18 -4.35
N ILE A 93 -4.39 2.29 -3.14
CA ILE A 93 -3.03 2.78 -2.92
C ILE A 93 -2.20 1.70 -2.23
N ASN A 94 -1.30 1.10 -2.98
CA ASN A 94 -0.37 0.08 -2.52
C ASN A 94 0.93 0.74 -2.06
N ASN A 95 0.98 1.10 -0.77
CA ASN A 95 2.11 1.79 -0.15
C ASN A 95 2.90 0.88 0.81
N ALA A 96 2.25 -0.06 1.50
CA ALA A 96 2.91 -0.91 2.50
C ALA A 96 3.96 -1.83 1.89
N GLN A 97 5.11 -1.93 2.54
CA GLN A 97 6.14 -2.94 2.29
C GLN A 97 7.05 -3.09 3.49
N ALA A 98 7.59 -4.30 3.67
CA ALA A 98 8.69 -4.59 4.58
C ALA A 98 9.90 -5.09 3.79
N SER A 99 11.11 -4.88 4.32
CA SER A 99 12.35 -5.36 3.71
C SER A 99 13.46 -5.48 4.76
N ALA A 100 14.45 -6.31 4.48
CA ALA A 100 15.72 -6.31 5.17
C ALA A 100 16.70 -5.43 4.36
N SER A 101 16.92 -4.21 4.82
CA SER A 101 17.85 -3.26 4.20
C SER A 101 19.23 -3.32 4.86
N GLY A 102 20.29 -2.96 4.11
CA GLY A 102 21.67 -2.92 4.60
C GLY A 102 22.41 -4.26 4.50
N VAL A 103 21.80 -5.29 3.92
CA VAL A 103 22.40 -6.62 3.70
C VAL A 103 22.90 -6.73 2.26
N SER A 104 24.15 -7.16 2.06
CA SER A 104 24.71 -7.34 0.72
C SER A 104 23.96 -8.43 -0.06
N LEU A 105 24.03 -8.41 -1.39
CA LEU A 105 23.42 -9.46 -2.20
C LEU A 105 23.94 -10.85 -1.86
N ALA A 106 25.25 -10.97 -1.59
CA ALA A 106 25.90 -12.25 -1.27
C ALA A 106 25.44 -12.82 0.09
N ASP A 107 25.08 -11.96 1.04
CA ASP A 107 24.71 -12.35 2.41
C ASP A 107 23.18 -12.38 2.61
N HIS A 108 22.41 -12.05 1.58
CA HIS A 108 20.96 -11.99 1.67
C HIS A 108 20.36 -13.39 1.80
N THR A 109 19.60 -13.63 2.85
CA THR A 109 18.93 -14.94 3.01
C THR A 109 17.66 -15.02 2.16
N THR A 110 17.23 -16.25 1.88
CA THR A 110 15.96 -16.48 1.18
C THR A 110 14.76 -15.89 1.92
N GLU A 111 14.76 -15.96 3.25
CA GLU A 111 13.70 -15.40 4.11
C GLU A 111 13.64 -13.87 3.97
N GLN A 112 14.79 -13.20 3.98
CA GLN A 112 14.87 -11.76 3.78
C GLN A 112 14.42 -11.36 2.37
N PHE A 113 14.78 -12.15 1.36
CA PHE A 113 14.33 -11.94 -0.01
C PHE A 113 12.82 -12.10 -0.13
N ASN A 114 12.28 -13.19 0.41
CA ASN A 114 10.86 -13.48 0.42
C ASN A 114 10.04 -12.44 1.19
N LEU A 115 10.56 -11.92 2.31
CA LEU A 115 9.91 -10.83 3.06
C LEU A 115 9.58 -9.63 2.15
N ALA A 116 10.53 -9.19 1.34
CA ALA A 116 10.33 -8.08 0.42
C ALA A 116 9.37 -8.42 -0.72
N LEU A 117 9.49 -9.64 -1.27
CA LEU A 117 8.59 -10.08 -2.36
C LEU A 117 7.15 -10.25 -1.87
N TYR A 118 6.92 -10.94 -0.75
CA TYR A 118 5.56 -11.16 -0.25
C TYR A 118 4.90 -9.88 0.20
N SER A 119 5.58 -9.05 0.99
CA SER A 119 4.99 -7.81 1.49
C SER A 119 4.86 -6.72 0.42
N GLY A 120 5.69 -6.75 -0.60
CA GLY A 120 5.70 -5.79 -1.70
C GLY A 120 4.97 -6.32 -2.93
N LEU A 121 5.66 -7.13 -3.75
CA LEU A 121 5.18 -7.54 -5.06
C LEU A 121 3.90 -8.38 -5.02
N TYR A 122 3.89 -9.45 -4.20
CA TYR A 122 2.71 -10.33 -4.10
C TYR A 122 1.52 -9.61 -3.49
N ALA A 123 1.72 -8.82 -2.43
CA ALA A 123 0.64 -8.04 -1.83
C ALA A 123 0.01 -7.07 -2.83
N VAL A 124 0.83 -6.35 -3.61
CA VAL A 124 0.34 -5.45 -4.68
C VAL A 124 -0.46 -6.23 -5.71
N PHE A 125 0.05 -7.38 -6.16
CA PHE A 125 -0.65 -8.24 -7.11
C PHE A 125 -2.02 -8.68 -6.57
N TYR A 126 -2.09 -9.15 -5.32
CA TYR A 126 -3.34 -9.60 -4.72
C TYR A 126 -4.35 -8.48 -4.53
N TYR A 127 -3.93 -7.30 -4.03
CA TYR A 127 -4.80 -6.14 -3.91
C TYR A 127 -5.34 -5.68 -5.26
N MET A 128 -4.49 -5.58 -6.27
CA MET A 128 -4.91 -5.20 -7.62
C MET A 128 -5.93 -6.18 -8.18
N LYS A 129 -5.66 -7.49 -8.10
CA LYS A 129 -6.56 -8.55 -8.55
C LYS A 129 -7.91 -8.51 -7.83
N ALA A 130 -7.91 -8.40 -6.50
CA ALA A 130 -9.12 -8.40 -5.69
C ALA A 130 -9.96 -7.12 -5.85
N CYS A 131 -9.32 -5.97 -6.08
CA CYS A 131 -10.01 -4.69 -6.27
C CYS A 131 -10.50 -4.47 -7.72
N TYR A 132 -9.94 -5.20 -8.70
CA TYR A 132 -10.24 -4.98 -10.13
C TYR A 132 -11.72 -4.90 -10.47
N PRO A 133 -12.61 -5.83 -10.07
CA PRO A 133 -14.02 -5.77 -10.45
C PRO A 133 -14.70 -4.47 -9.97
N TYR A 134 -14.36 -4.00 -8.78
CA TYR A 134 -14.94 -2.78 -8.20
C TYR A 134 -14.34 -1.51 -8.81
N LEU A 135 -13.03 -1.52 -9.10
CA LEU A 135 -12.37 -0.42 -9.82
C LEU A 135 -12.90 -0.26 -11.24
N LYS A 136 -13.28 -1.36 -11.90
CA LYS A 136 -13.91 -1.33 -13.23
C LYS A 136 -15.28 -0.64 -13.18
N GLU A 137 -16.09 -0.91 -12.17
CA GLU A 137 -17.40 -0.27 -12.00
C GLU A 137 -17.28 1.24 -11.78
N THR A 138 -16.27 1.67 -11.01
CA THR A 138 -16.06 3.09 -10.67
C THR A 138 -15.19 3.84 -11.67
N LYS A 139 -14.58 3.14 -12.64
CA LYS A 139 -13.51 3.67 -13.51
C LYS A 139 -12.39 4.29 -12.66
N GLY A 140 -11.99 3.55 -11.64
CA GLY A 140 -11.16 4.01 -10.56
C GLY A 140 -9.68 4.13 -10.88
N SER A 141 -8.88 4.29 -9.85
CA SER A 141 -7.45 4.49 -9.98
C SER A 141 -6.64 3.59 -9.04
N VAL A 142 -5.49 3.15 -9.52
CA VAL A 142 -4.47 2.44 -8.72
C VAL A 142 -3.21 3.29 -8.67
N ILE A 143 -2.66 3.44 -7.47
CA ILE A 143 -1.36 4.07 -7.24
C ILE A 143 -0.46 3.06 -6.53
N ASN A 144 0.57 2.60 -7.22
CA ASN A 144 1.55 1.68 -6.70
C ASN A 144 2.84 2.40 -6.33
N PHE A 145 3.39 2.11 -5.16
CA PHE A 145 4.62 2.70 -4.68
C PHE A 145 5.82 1.83 -5.08
N ALA A 146 6.58 2.30 -6.05
CA ALA A 146 7.90 1.80 -6.41
C ALA A 146 9.00 2.56 -5.66
N SER A 147 10.22 2.54 -6.15
CA SER A 147 11.35 3.24 -5.51
C SER A 147 12.46 3.54 -6.51
N GLY A 148 13.15 4.64 -6.30
CA GLY A 148 14.43 4.92 -6.96
C GLY A 148 15.51 3.88 -6.68
N ALA A 149 15.42 3.15 -5.56
CA ALA A 149 16.37 2.11 -5.21
C ALA A 149 16.49 1.00 -6.28
N GLY A 150 15.38 0.65 -6.93
CA GLY A 150 15.38 -0.29 -8.05
C GLY A 150 16.03 0.30 -9.30
N LEU A 151 15.75 1.58 -9.59
CA LEU A 151 16.30 2.27 -10.76
C LEU A 151 17.80 2.48 -10.69
N PHE A 152 18.34 2.77 -9.49
CA PHE A 152 19.73 3.17 -9.30
C PHE A 152 20.61 2.05 -8.74
N GLY A 153 20.00 0.92 -8.31
CA GLY A 153 20.75 -0.21 -7.75
C GLY A 153 21.39 0.12 -6.41
N ASN A 154 20.62 0.62 -5.45
CA ASN A 154 21.15 1.00 -4.14
C ASN A 154 21.74 -0.20 -3.40
N TYR A 155 22.96 -0.01 -2.85
CA TYR A 155 23.64 -1.01 -2.04
C TYR A 155 22.79 -1.51 -0.87
N GLY A 156 22.81 -2.82 -0.63
CA GLY A 156 22.12 -3.44 0.50
C GLY A 156 20.59 -3.50 0.37
N GLN A 157 20.05 -3.31 -0.82
CA GLN A 157 18.59 -3.30 -1.05
C GLN A 157 18.15 -4.29 -2.15
N CYS A 158 18.87 -5.40 -2.35
CA CYS A 158 18.61 -6.29 -3.49
C CYS A 158 17.16 -6.81 -3.55
N ALA A 159 16.63 -7.35 -2.46
CA ALA A 159 15.26 -7.87 -2.41
C ALA A 159 14.20 -6.75 -2.54
N TYR A 160 14.45 -5.61 -1.88
CA TYR A 160 13.58 -4.43 -1.98
C TYR A 160 13.54 -3.90 -3.41
N ALA A 161 14.70 -3.73 -4.04
CA ALA A 161 14.81 -3.27 -5.42
C ALA A 161 14.12 -4.24 -6.39
N ALA A 162 14.32 -5.56 -6.24
CA ALA A 162 13.66 -6.57 -7.05
C ALA A 162 12.13 -6.48 -6.94
N ALA A 163 11.59 -6.36 -5.72
CA ALA A 163 10.16 -6.20 -5.49
C ALA A 163 9.62 -4.91 -6.13
N LYS A 164 10.32 -3.78 -5.97
CA LYS A 164 9.91 -2.47 -6.50
C LYS A 164 9.95 -2.41 -8.03
N GLU A 165 10.92 -3.05 -8.69
CA GLU A 165 10.93 -3.16 -10.15
C GLU A 165 9.87 -4.15 -10.65
N GLY A 166 9.60 -5.23 -9.91
CA GLY A 166 8.46 -6.11 -10.18
C GLY A 166 7.12 -5.37 -10.15
N ILE A 167 6.91 -4.50 -9.15
CA ILE A 167 5.72 -3.63 -9.06
C ILE A 167 5.61 -2.70 -10.28
N ARG A 168 6.71 -2.12 -10.75
CA ARG A 168 6.71 -1.27 -11.95
C ARG A 168 6.32 -2.06 -13.20
N GLY A 169 6.85 -3.28 -13.37
CA GLY A 169 6.49 -4.18 -14.47
C GLY A 169 5.01 -4.54 -14.43
N LEU A 170 4.51 -4.99 -13.28
CA LEU A 170 3.11 -5.31 -13.05
C LEU A 170 2.18 -4.12 -13.36
N SER A 171 2.56 -2.93 -12.92
CA SER A 171 1.77 -1.71 -13.13
C SER A 171 1.64 -1.33 -14.61
N ARG A 172 2.71 -1.52 -15.41
CA ARG A 172 2.66 -1.26 -16.85
C ARG A 172 1.69 -2.21 -17.56
N VAL A 173 1.74 -3.51 -17.22
CA VAL A 173 0.81 -4.52 -17.76
C VAL A 173 -0.63 -4.14 -17.41
N ALA A 174 -0.90 -3.88 -16.13
CA ALA A 174 -2.23 -3.52 -15.67
C ALA A 174 -2.74 -2.22 -16.33
N ALA A 175 -1.89 -1.20 -16.50
CA ALA A 175 -2.27 0.03 -17.21
C ALA A 175 -2.69 -0.24 -18.67
N THR A 176 -2.01 -1.16 -19.34
CA THR A 176 -2.34 -1.56 -20.72
C THR A 176 -3.66 -2.34 -20.77
N GLU A 177 -3.83 -3.32 -19.88
CA GLU A 177 -5.01 -4.20 -19.89
C GLU A 177 -6.28 -3.47 -19.40
N TRP A 178 -6.16 -2.66 -18.33
CA TRP A 178 -7.30 -2.03 -17.65
C TRP A 178 -7.68 -0.65 -18.19
N GLY A 179 -6.87 -0.10 -19.09
CA GLY A 179 -7.16 1.17 -19.75
C GLY A 179 -8.49 1.16 -20.52
N ALA A 180 -8.82 0.03 -21.15
CA ALA A 180 -10.11 -0.15 -21.85
C ALA A 180 -11.32 -0.12 -20.89
N ASP A 181 -11.12 -0.48 -19.62
CA ASP A 181 -12.13 -0.41 -18.57
C ASP A 181 -12.20 0.97 -17.88
N GLY A 182 -11.36 1.92 -18.32
CA GLY A 182 -11.29 3.27 -17.75
C GLY A 182 -10.51 3.37 -16.44
N ILE A 183 -9.78 2.33 -16.05
CA ILE A 183 -8.97 2.32 -14.82
C ILE A 183 -7.59 2.93 -15.10
N ASN A 184 -7.18 3.89 -14.26
CA ASN A 184 -5.84 4.46 -14.32
C ASN A 184 -4.91 3.71 -13.36
N VAL A 185 -3.75 3.27 -13.85
CA VAL A 185 -2.72 2.64 -13.02
C VAL A 185 -1.44 3.44 -13.11
N ASN A 186 -1.01 4.00 -11.98
CA ASN A 186 0.15 4.86 -11.87
C ASN A 186 1.16 4.34 -10.87
N VAL A 187 2.42 4.74 -11.03
CA VAL A 187 3.53 4.40 -10.14
C VAL A 187 4.14 5.68 -9.58
N VAL A 188 4.37 5.70 -8.28
CA VAL A 188 5.07 6.78 -7.58
C VAL A 188 6.37 6.24 -6.98
N CYS A 189 7.46 6.96 -7.18
CA CYS A 189 8.75 6.70 -6.56
C CYS A 189 9.06 7.85 -5.59
N PRO A 190 8.59 7.80 -4.35
CA PRO A 190 8.73 8.93 -3.44
C PRO A 190 10.16 9.08 -2.95
N LEU A 191 10.54 10.32 -2.68
CA LEU A 191 11.68 10.66 -1.84
C LEU A 191 11.12 11.44 -0.66
N ALA A 192 11.06 10.82 0.51
CA ALA A 192 10.45 11.40 1.69
C ALA A 192 11.26 11.10 2.95
N TRP A 193 11.28 12.05 3.87
CA TRP A 193 11.77 11.83 5.22
C TRP A 193 10.64 11.21 6.05
N THR A 194 10.90 10.05 6.66
CA THR A 194 9.88 9.31 7.43
C THR A 194 10.43 8.87 8.79
N ALA A 195 9.52 8.48 9.69
CA ALA A 195 9.85 7.96 11.02
C ALA A 195 10.32 6.49 11.02
N GLN A 196 10.64 5.94 9.87
CA GLN A 196 11.17 4.56 9.72
C GLN A 196 12.68 4.56 9.74
#